data_cb94862957b2fd65101ab7e7c761e61e
#
_entry.id   cb94862957b2fd65101ab7e7c761e61e
#
_cell.length_a   1.000
_cell.length_b   1.000
_cell.length_c   1.000
_cell.angle_alpha   90.00
_cell.angle_beta   90.00
_cell.angle_gamma   90.00
#
_symmetry.space_group_name_H-M   'P 1'
#
loop_
_entity.id
_entity.type
_entity.pdbx_description
1 polymer ?
#
loop_
_entity_poly.entity_id
_entity_poly.type
_entity_poly.pdbx_seq_one_letter_code
_entity_poly.pdbx_strand_id
1 'polypeptide(L)'
;MWNVQYNVLRRANRLIEAVENNKITDAEKNQANVNNIYAQAKSVRALVHFDLVKVYGMPYSFDYGASMGVPIVTTPIDPLNASAIPGRNTVAEVYAQIVKDLTEAIDSKALNVSKSAGDNQGFIDEWAAKALLTRVYIYMGKNQEALDIAKNIIENSPYSLWTKAQYANAWDKNNANHINEMIFELVNSGSDDWADREGIAYLYHEDGYADAICTKSFVDMLAQDPSDVRLDVILPVQLKTDDSGKPTDMYKTYGDNRIFINKFPMGSLGDMRLNNLPILRLSEVYLNAAEAAAKLNDKASTCLLYTSPSPRDLSTS
;
A
#
# COMPACT_ATOMS: atom_id res chain seq x y z
N MET A 1 -2.63 -2.07 17.05
CA MET A 1 -1.64 -2.16 15.96
C MET A 1 -0.48 -3.11 16.32
N TRP A 2 0.31 -2.89 17.37
CA TRP A 2 1.46 -3.72 17.76
C TRP A 2 1.16 -5.23 17.79
N ASN A 3 0.17 -5.65 18.60
CA ASN A 3 -0.18 -7.08 18.75
C ASN A 3 -0.64 -7.73 17.43
N VAL A 4 -1.37 -6.99 16.60
CA VAL A 4 -1.85 -7.50 15.30
C VAL A 4 -0.66 -7.76 14.37
N GLN A 5 0.27 -6.83 14.28
CA GLN A 5 1.46 -6.94 13.45
C GLN A 5 2.34 -8.13 13.87
N TYR A 6 2.62 -8.30 15.16
CA TYR A 6 3.38 -9.46 15.64
C TYR A 6 2.64 -10.79 15.49
N ASN A 7 1.30 -10.80 15.47
CA ASN A 7 0.53 -11.98 15.09
C ASN A 7 0.72 -12.35 13.61
N VAL A 8 0.78 -11.37 12.71
CA VAL A 8 1.09 -11.62 11.29
C VAL A 8 2.51 -12.17 11.16
N LEU A 9 3.51 -11.58 11.84
CA LEU A 9 4.89 -12.11 11.88
C LEU A 9 4.94 -13.55 12.36
N ARG A 10 4.20 -13.90 13.41
CA ARG A 10 4.13 -15.27 13.92
C ARG A 10 3.61 -16.24 12.87
N ARG A 11 2.58 -15.86 12.12
CA ARG A 11 2.00 -16.69 11.05
C ARG A 11 3.00 -16.86 9.90
N ALA A 12 3.63 -15.78 9.43
CA ALA A 12 4.65 -15.81 8.39
C ALA A 12 5.84 -16.68 8.80
N ASN A 13 6.36 -16.51 10.04
CA ASN A 13 7.49 -17.29 10.55
C ASN A 13 7.17 -18.78 10.71
N ARG A 14 5.95 -19.16 11.10
CA ARG A 14 5.54 -20.57 11.15
C ARG A 14 5.57 -21.23 9.78
N LEU A 15 5.16 -20.50 8.75
CA LEU A 15 5.20 -20.99 7.37
C LEU A 15 6.64 -21.12 6.90
N ILE A 16 7.47 -20.11 7.14
CA ILE A 16 8.89 -20.11 6.81
C ILE A 16 9.58 -21.30 7.48
N GLU A 17 9.39 -21.47 8.79
CA GLU A 17 9.94 -22.59 9.56
C GLU A 17 9.48 -23.96 9.04
N ALA A 18 8.20 -24.07 8.65
CA ALA A 18 7.68 -25.34 8.13
C ALA A 18 8.34 -25.73 6.80
N VAL A 19 8.64 -24.76 5.93
CA VAL A 19 9.38 -24.99 4.69
C VAL A 19 10.84 -25.34 4.99
N GLU A 20 11.53 -24.55 5.81
CA GLU A 20 12.96 -24.75 6.14
C GLU A 20 13.22 -26.09 6.84
N ASN A 21 12.27 -26.56 7.64
CA ASN A 21 12.37 -27.83 8.34
C ASN A 21 11.73 -29.02 7.60
N ASN A 22 11.40 -28.87 6.31
CA ASN A 22 10.79 -29.90 5.48
C ASN A 22 9.51 -30.54 6.11
N LYS A 23 8.68 -29.74 6.77
CA LYS A 23 7.46 -30.21 7.43
C LYS A 23 6.21 -30.26 6.51
N ILE A 24 6.38 -29.91 5.22
CA ILE A 24 5.29 -29.93 4.25
C ILE A 24 5.28 -31.30 3.56
N THR A 25 4.26 -32.09 3.82
CA THR A 25 4.18 -33.51 3.46
C THR A 25 4.08 -33.78 1.96
N ASP A 26 3.60 -32.82 1.17
CA ASP A 26 3.42 -32.94 -0.29
C ASP A 26 4.31 -31.95 -1.09
N ALA A 27 5.37 -31.44 -0.42
CA ALA A 27 6.27 -30.46 -1.01
C ALA A 27 6.88 -30.93 -2.34
N GLU A 28 7.25 -32.19 -2.44
CA GLU A 28 7.86 -32.74 -3.67
C GLU A 28 6.96 -32.64 -4.89
N LYS A 29 5.64 -32.77 -4.70
CA LYS A 29 4.64 -32.66 -5.78
C LYS A 29 4.33 -31.21 -6.15
N ASN A 30 4.55 -30.29 -5.23
CA ASN A 30 4.14 -28.89 -5.32
C ASN A 30 5.30 -27.92 -5.06
N GLN A 31 6.53 -28.31 -5.33
CA GLN A 31 7.74 -27.54 -4.93
C GLN A 31 7.71 -26.09 -5.44
N ALA A 32 7.21 -25.84 -6.66
CA ALA A 32 7.11 -24.48 -7.18
C ALA A 32 6.15 -23.60 -6.33
N ASN A 33 5.00 -24.17 -5.93
CA ASN A 33 4.04 -23.48 -5.07
C ASN A 33 4.61 -23.25 -3.66
N VAL A 34 5.30 -24.26 -3.10
CA VAL A 34 5.95 -24.14 -1.80
C VAL A 34 7.00 -23.03 -1.81
N ASN A 35 7.84 -22.98 -2.83
CA ASN A 35 8.84 -21.94 -3.00
C ASN A 35 8.21 -20.54 -3.16
N ASN A 36 7.11 -20.45 -3.94
CA ASN A 36 6.38 -19.20 -4.12
C ASN A 36 5.79 -18.70 -2.78
N ILE A 37 5.11 -19.57 -2.04
CA ILE A 37 4.52 -19.22 -0.74
C ILE A 37 5.61 -18.84 0.28
N TYR A 38 6.76 -19.53 0.26
CA TYR A 38 7.90 -19.19 1.11
C TYR A 38 8.45 -17.79 0.81
N ALA A 39 8.64 -17.45 -0.47
CA ALA A 39 9.08 -16.12 -0.88
C ALA A 39 8.05 -15.03 -0.52
N GLN A 40 6.75 -15.30 -0.69
CA GLN A 40 5.69 -14.41 -0.23
C GLN A 40 5.72 -14.22 1.30
N ALA A 41 5.90 -15.28 2.08
CA ALA A 41 5.98 -15.18 3.54
C ALA A 41 7.15 -14.31 4.01
N LYS A 42 8.31 -14.39 3.36
CA LYS A 42 9.43 -13.47 3.60
C LYS A 42 9.06 -12.02 3.27
N SER A 43 8.42 -11.80 2.14
CA SER A 43 7.98 -10.46 1.72
C SER A 43 6.92 -9.87 2.69
N VAL A 44 5.99 -10.69 3.20
CA VAL A 44 5.06 -10.27 4.26
C VAL A 44 5.81 -9.94 5.55
N ARG A 45 6.78 -10.75 5.94
CA ARG A 45 7.62 -10.47 7.12
C ARG A 45 8.35 -9.14 7.00
N ALA A 46 8.89 -8.85 5.82
CA ALA A 46 9.52 -7.56 5.52
C ALA A 46 8.55 -6.40 5.60
N LEU A 47 7.37 -6.50 4.99
CA LEU A 47 6.32 -5.47 5.03
C LEU A 47 5.94 -5.14 6.48
N VAL A 48 5.70 -6.18 7.30
CA VAL A 48 5.28 -5.98 8.68
C VAL A 48 6.38 -5.35 9.54
N HIS A 49 7.64 -5.79 9.40
CA HIS A 49 8.76 -5.15 10.10
C HIS A 49 8.94 -3.70 9.66
N PHE A 50 8.73 -3.40 8.37
CA PHE A 50 8.81 -2.05 7.85
C PHE A 50 7.71 -1.15 8.44
N ASP A 51 6.48 -1.62 8.53
CA ASP A 51 5.39 -0.86 9.15
C ASP A 51 5.63 -0.66 10.65
N LEU A 52 6.11 -1.68 11.35
CA LEU A 52 6.46 -1.56 12.76
C LEU A 52 7.56 -0.53 12.99
N VAL A 53 8.66 -0.58 12.24
CA VAL A 53 9.79 0.33 12.46
C VAL A 53 9.45 1.77 12.10
N LYS A 54 8.58 2.01 11.10
CA LYS A 54 8.10 3.36 10.77
C LYS A 54 7.27 3.99 11.90
N VAL A 55 6.49 3.18 12.61
CA VAL A 55 5.58 3.67 13.66
C VAL A 55 6.29 3.80 15.02
N TYR A 56 7.19 2.86 15.33
CA TYR A 56 7.77 2.73 16.66
C TYR A 56 9.27 3.02 16.76
N GLY A 57 9.93 3.28 15.62
CA GLY A 57 11.33 3.69 15.52
C GLY A 57 11.47 5.15 15.11
N MET A 58 12.69 5.68 15.25
CA MET A 58 13.04 6.97 14.65
C MET A 58 13.20 6.81 13.12
N PRO A 59 12.98 7.89 12.34
CA PRO A 59 13.30 7.84 10.90
C PRO A 59 14.75 7.42 10.68
N TYR A 60 15.00 6.55 9.68
CA TYR A 60 16.35 6.08 9.37
C TYR A 60 17.34 7.22 9.14
N SER A 61 16.90 8.30 8.50
CA SER A 61 17.69 9.48 8.18
C SER A 61 18.08 10.33 9.40
N PHE A 62 17.47 10.09 10.58
CA PHE A 62 17.73 10.89 11.78
C PHE A 62 19.16 10.68 12.30
N ASP A 63 19.62 9.44 12.36
CA ASP A 63 20.93 9.05 12.87
C ASP A 63 21.51 7.82 12.13
N TYR A 64 21.12 7.63 10.87
CA TYR A 64 21.49 6.49 10.04
C TYR A 64 21.07 5.13 10.68
N GLY A 65 19.97 5.17 11.43
CA GLY A 65 19.38 4.00 12.05
C GLY A 65 20.07 3.53 13.34
N ALA A 66 20.88 4.34 13.97
CA ALA A 66 21.55 3.98 15.24
C ALA A 66 20.57 3.88 16.42
N SER A 67 19.46 4.65 16.39
CA SER A 67 18.41 4.59 17.41
C SER A 67 17.74 3.23 17.49
N MET A 68 17.13 2.96 18.66
CA MET A 68 16.38 1.72 18.88
C MET A 68 15.10 1.69 18.03
N GLY A 69 14.99 0.64 17.24
CA GLY A 69 13.82 0.30 16.44
C GLY A 69 12.85 -0.63 17.17
N VAL A 70 12.54 -1.74 16.55
CA VAL A 70 11.60 -2.77 17.04
C VAL A 70 12.30 -4.13 17.16
N PRO A 71 11.78 -5.08 17.94
CA PRO A 71 12.28 -6.45 17.95
C PRO A 71 12.19 -7.09 16.57
N ILE A 72 13.29 -7.65 16.08
CA ILE A 72 13.31 -8.50 14.90
C ILE A 72 12.86 -9.90 15.30
N VAL A 73 11.77 -10.37 14.69
CA VAL A 73 11.22 -11.69 14.96
C VAL A 73 11.22 -12.50 13.66
N THR A 74 12.18 -13.45 13.58
CA THR A 74 12.38 -14.31 12.40
C THR A 74 11.98 -15.76 12.62
N THR A 75 11.67 -16.12 13.86
CA THR A 75 11.20 -17.46 14.23
C THR A 75 9.87 -17.35 14.99
N PRO A 76 9.05 -18.41 15.00
CA PRO A 76 7.88 -18.44 15.86
C PRO A 76 8.30 -18.31 17.33
N ILE A 77 7.76 -17.31 18.02
CA ILE A 77 8.00 -17.14 19.46
C ILE A 77 6.95 -17.96 20.22
N ASP A 78 7.39 -18.74 21.19
CA ASP A 78 6.51 -19.35 22.17
C ASP A 78 6.09 -18.28 23.19
N PRO A 79 4.80 -17.88 23.23
CA PRO A 79 4.32 -16.84 24.13
C PRO A 79 4.43 -17.25 25.61
N LEU A 80 4.60 -18.55 25.90
CA LEU A 80 4.76 -19.06 27.25
C LEU A 80 6.21 -19.02 27.73
N ASN A 81 7.17 -18.76 26.83
CA ASN A 81 8.59 -18.65 27.14
C ASN A 81 9.03 -17.18 27.16
N ALA A 82 8.93 -16.54 28.31
CA ALA A 82 9.31 -15.14 28.47
C ALA A 82 10.81 -14.88 28.10
N SER A 83 11.68 -15.88 28.24
CA SER A 83 13.09 -15.76 27.89
C SER A 83 13.35 -15.76 26.38
N ALA A 84 12.34 -16.16 25.58
CA ALA A 84 12.44 -16.15 24.13
C ALA A 84 11.96 -14.82 23.51
N ILE A 85 11.49 -13.86 24.30
CA ILE A 85 11.04 -12.57 23.80
C ILE A 85 12.29 -11.72 23.46
N PRO A 86 12.50 -11.36 22.18
CA PRO A 86 13.67 -10.59 21.79
C PRO A 86 13.56 -9.14 22.29
N GLY A 87 14.70 -8.56 22.65
CA GLY A 87 14.82 -7.13 22.90
C GLY A 87 14.65 -6.30 21.62
N ARG A 88 14.63 -4.99 21.77
CA ARG A 88 14.61 -4.07 20.62
C ARG A 88 15.94 -4.13 19.87
N ASN A 89 15.87 -4.14 18.55
CA ASN A 89 17.00 -3.96 17.67
C ASN A 89 17.12 -2.48 17.26
N THR A 90 18.27 -2.10 16.74
CA THR A 90 18.41 -0.76 16.13
C THR A 90 17.57 -0.66 14.86
N VAL A 91 17.23 0.56 14.48
CA VAL A 91 16.52 0.83 13.22
C VAL A 91 17.30 0.26 12.03
N ALA A 92 18.64 0.43 12.02
CA ALA A 92 19.49 -0.10 10.94
C ALA A 92 19.43 -1.63 10.84
N GLU A 93 19.45 -2.37 11.96
CA GLU A 93 19.31 -3.82 11.96
C GLU A 93 17.95 -4.25 11.43
N VAL A 94 16.87 -3.55 11.81
CA VAL A 94 15.51 -3.84 11.29
C VAL A 94 15.46 -3.63 9.78
N TYR A 95 15.97 -2.51 9.27
CA TYR A 95 16.03 -2.27 7.83
C TYR A 95 16.91 -3.28 7.10
N ALA A 96 18.02 -3.71 7.68
CA ALA A 96 18.86 -4.77 7.11
C ALA A 96 18.09 -6.08 6.97
N GLN A 97 17.30 -6.47 7.98
CA GLN A 97 16.45 -7.66 7.91
C GLN A 97 15.34 -7.51 6.84
N ILE A 98 14.73 -6.34 6.73
CA ILE A 98 13.71 -6.06 5.71
C ILE A 98 14.31 -6.22 4.30
N VAL A 99 15.44 -5.58 4.04
CA VAL A 99 16.14 -5.68 2.75
C VAL A 99 16.53 -7.11 2.44
N LYS A 100 17.07 -7.83 3.44
CA LYS A 100 17.43 -9.25 3.30
C LYS A 100 16.23 -10.10 2.86
N ASP A 101 15.10 -9.99 3.55
CA ASP A 101 13.90 -10.78 3.26
C ASP A 101 13.38 -10.50 1.84
N LEU A 102 13.32 -9.23 1.43
CA LEU A 102 12.86 -8.85 0.09
C LEU A 102 13.83 -9.28 -1.00
N THR A 103 15.14 -9.08 -0.80
CA THR A 103 16.16 -9.47 -1.77
C THR A 103 16.17 -10.99 -1.96
N GLU A 104 16.16 -11.75 -0.87
CA GLU A 104 16.11 -13.22 -0.95
C GLU A 104 14.83 -13.72 -1.64
N ALA A 105 13.68 -13.07 -1.40
CA ALA A 105 12.42 -13.42 -2.06
C ALA A 105 12.49 -13.14 -3.59
N ILE A 106 13.02 -11.99 -3.99
CA ILE A 106 13.15 -11.60 -5.40
C ILE A 106 14.20 -12.48 -6.11
N ASP A 107 15.36 -12.68 -5.52
CA ASP A 107 16.49 -13.42 -6.13
C ASP A 107 16.20 -14.92 -6.23
N SER A 108 15.34 -15.45 -5.40
CA SER A 108 14.90 -16.85 -5.47
C SER A 108 14.20 -17.18 -6.80
N LYS A 109 13.67 -16.18 -7.51
CA LYS A 109 12.83 -16.32 -8.73
C LYS A 109 11.61 -17.23 -8.51
N ALA A 110 11.20 -17.38 -7.26
CA ALA A 110 10.06 -18.21 -6.88
C ALA A 110 8.75 -17.43 -6.84
N LEU A 111 8.81 -16.10 -6.67
CA LEU A 111 7.61 -15.27 -6.73
C LEU A 111 6.98 -15.34 -8.12
N ASN A 112 5.66 -15.39 -8.17
CA ASN A 112 4.95 -15.22 -9.43
C ASN A 112 5.31 -13.86 -10.05
N VAL A 113 5.21 -13.79 -11.37
CA VAL A 113 5.40 -12.53 -12.12
C VAL A 113 4.11 -12.26 -12.87
N SER A 114 3.38 -11.24 -12.47
CA SER A 114 2.17 -10.81 -13.18
C SER A 114 2.50 -10.40 -14.61
N LYS A 115 1.80 -10.96 -15.57
CA LYS A 115 1.92 -10.65 -17.01
C LYS A 115 0.84 -9.67 -17.47
N SER A 116 -0.25 -9.61 -16.72
CA SER A 116 -1.33 -8.65 -16.90
C SER A 116 -1.65 -7.98 -15.56
N ALA A 117 -2.10 -6.74 -15.61
CA ALA A 117 -2.59 -6.07 -14.42
C ALA A 117 -3.77 -6.87 -13.83
N GLY A 118 -3.75 -7.09 -12.52
CA GLY A 118 -4.77 -7.86 -11.80
C GLY A 118 -4.48 -9.36 -11.62
N ASP A 119 -3.48 -9.94 -12.31
CA ASP A 119 -3.18 -11.38 -12.19
C ASP A 119 -2.94 -11.86 -10.76
N ASN A 120 -2.23 -11.08 -9.95
CA ASN A 120 -1.85 -11.46 -8.58
C ASN A 120 -2.16 -10.34 -7.56
N GLN A 121 -3.15 -9.54 -7.80
CA GLN A 121 -3.44 -8.30 -7.05
C GLN A 121 -3.52 -8.49 -5.53
N GLY A 122 -4.05 -9.62 -5.06
CA GLY A 122 -4.15 -9.97 -3.63
C GLY A 122 -2.94 -10.76 -3.08
N PHE A 123 -1.87 -10.91 -3.87
CA PHE A 123 -0.67 -11.66 -3.50
C PHE A 123 0.58 -10.80 -3.70
N ILE A 124 1.61 -11.05 -2.90
CA ILE A 124 2.91 -10.40 -3.15
C ILE A 124 3.63 -11.19 -4.25
N ASP A 125 3.58 -10.65 -5.45
CA ASP A 125 4.35 -11.13 -6.61
C ASP A 125 5.72 -10.44 -6.69
N GLU A 126 6.50 -10.71 -7.75
CA GLU A 126 7.82 -10.10 -7.92
C GLU A 126 7.74 -8.57 -8.04
N TRP A 127 6.70 -8.03 -8.69
CA TRP A 127 6.52 -6.59 -8.84
C TRP A 127 6.17 -5.92 -7.52
N ALA A 128 5.33 -6.56 -6.71
CA ALA A 128 4.97 -6.07 -5.39
C ALA A 128 6.19 -6.07 -4.44
N ALA A 129 6.99 -7.14 -4.44
CA ALA A 129 8.22 -7.21 -3.65
C ALA A 129 9.22 -6.12 -4.07
N LYS A 130 9.41 -5.90 -5.37
CA LYS A 130 10.26 -4.83 -5.91
C LYS A 130 9.74 -3.43 -5.55
N ALA A 131 8.43 -3.18 -5.67
CA ALA A 131 7.84 -1.90 -5.31
C ALA A 131 8.00 -1.60 -3.80
N LEU A 132 7.83 -2.61 -2.95
CA LEU A 132 8.10 -2.46 -1.53
C LEU A 132 9.59 -2.17 -1.26
N LEU A 133 10.50 -2.87 -1.94
CA LEU A 133 11.93 -2.65 -1.79
C LEU A 133 12.35 -1.23 -2.25
N THR A 134 11.73 -0.71 -3.31
CA THR A 134 11.91 0.68 -3.74
C THR A 134 11.55 1.66 -2.64
N ARG A 135 10.38 1.48 -2.01
CA ARG A 135 9.93 2.29 -0.86
C ARG A 135 10.93 2.21 0.30
N VAL A 136 11.39 1.01 0.65
CA VAL A 136 12.39 0.79 1.72
C VAL A 136 13.68 1.55 1.42
N TYR A 137 14.20 1.47 0.20
CA TYR A 137 15.43 2.18 -0.18
C TYR A 137 15.31 3.70 -0.14
N ILE A 138 14.14 4.27 -0.50
CA ILE A 138 13.87 5.71 -0.33
C ILE A 138 14.01 6.12 1.14
N TYR A 139 13.41 5.36 2.05
CA TYR A 139 13.51 5.63 3.49
C TYR A 139 14.94 5.51 4.04
N MET A 140 15.76 4.65 3.44
CA MET A 140 17.19 4.48 3.79
C MET A 140 18.10 5.52 3.14
N GLY A 141 17.60 6.33 2.19
CA GLY A 141 18.42 7.24 1.38
C GLY A 141 19.28 6.53 0.33
N LYS A 142 19.00 5.25 0.03
CA LYS A 142 19.64 4.48 -1.04
C LYS A 142 19.01 4.80 -2.38
N ASN A 143 19.29 6.04 -2.85
CA ASN A 143 18.57 6.60 -3.97
C ASN A 143 18.88 5.93 -5.31
N GLN A 144 20.13 5.47 -5.53
CA GLN A 144 20.47 4.80 -6.80
C GLN A 144 19.75 3.46 -6.90
N GLU A 145 19.79 2.65 -5.85
CA GLU A 145 19.12 1.35 -5.80
C GLU A 145 17.59 1.50 -5.95
N ALA A 146 17.02 2.52 -5.30
CA ALA A 146 15.60 2.83 -5.45
C ALA A 146 15.23 3.20 -6.88
N LEU A 147 16.03 4.05 -7.54
CA LEU A 147 15.80 4.50 -8.91
C LEU A 147 15.88 3.35 -9.91
N ASP A 148 16.89 2.48 -9.76
CA ASP A 148 17.12 1.37 -10.68
C ASP A 148 15.97 0.35 -10.63
N ILE A 149 15.50 0.01 -9.43
CA ILE A 149 14.35 -0.90 -9.27
C ILE A 149 13.07 -0.23 -9.77
N ALA A 150 12.85 1.04 -9.45
CA ALA A 150 11.66 1.76 -9.88
C ALA A 150 11.58 1.84 -11.42
N LYS A 151 12.69 2.16 -12.09
CA LYS A 151 12.78 2.13 -13.56
C LYS A 151 12.47 0.74 -14.12
N ASN A 152 13.00 -0.32 -13.50
CA ASN A 152 12.70 -1.69 -13.93
C ASN A 152 11.20 -2.01 -13.84
N ILE A 153 10.51 -1.55 -12.79
CA ILE A 153 9.05 -1.75 -12.66
C ILE A 153 8.31 -0.95 -13.73
N ILE A 154 8.65 0.33 -13.91
CA ILE A 154 7.99 1.24 -14.86
C ILE A 154 8.09 0.72 -16.29
N GLU A 155 9.26 0.18 -16.67
CA GLU A 155 9.54 -0.24 -18.04
C GLU A 155 9.05 -1.65 -18.37
N ASN A 156 8.98 -2.55 -17.38
CA ASN A 156 8.80 -3.98 -17.64
C ASN A 156 7.57 -4.60 -16.98
N SER A 157 6.89 -3.89 -16.06
CA SER A 157 5.69 -4.42 -15.45
C SER A 157 4.45 -4.22 -16.33
N PRO A 158 3.38 -5.00 -16.12
CA PRO A 158 2.14 -4.86 -16.90
C PRO A 158 1.26 -3.70 -16.44
N TYR A 159 1.66 -2.95 -15.42
CA TYR A 159 0.85 -1.89 -14.83
C TYR A 159 0.96 -0.60 -15.63
N SER A 160 -0.10 0.20 -15.59
CA SER A 160 -0.16 1.52 -16.19
C SER A 160 -0.86 2.51 -15.27
N LEU A 161 -0.43 3.77 -15.29
CA LEU A 161 -1.11 4.83 -14.54
C LEU A 161 -2.53 5.04 -15.08
N TRP A 162 -3.44 5.36 -14.18
CA TRP A 162 -4.77 5.81 -14.60
C TRP A 162 -4.68 7.12 -15.37
N THR A 163 -5.41 7.20 -16.45
CA THR A 163 -5.62 8.47 -17.13
C THR A 163 -6.51 9.39 -16.29
N LYS A 164 -6.49 10.68 -16.63
CA LYS A 164 -7.36 11.68 -16.01
C LYS A 164 -8.84 11.25 -16.02
N ALA A 165 -9.31 10.75 -17.16
CA ALA A 165 -10.69 10.28 -17.31
C ALA A 165 -11.04 9.03 -16.49
N GLN A 166 -10.05 8.20 -16.15
CA GLN A 166 -10.24 6.98 -15.37
C GLN A 166 -10.19 7.22 -13.87
N TYR A 167 -9.49 8.27 -13.42
CA TYR A 167 -9.05 8.42 -12.04
C TYR A 167 -10.19 8.31 -11.01
N ALA A 168 -11.28 9.04 -11.18
CA ALA A 168 -12.36 9.06 -10.20
C ALA A 168 -13.03 7.69 -10.03
N ASN A 169 -13.31 7.01 -11.14
CA ASN A 169 -14.04 5.74 -11.15
C ASN A 169 -13.13 4.53 -10.85
N ALA A 170 -11.83 4.65 -11.13
CA ALA A 170 -10.88 3.57 -10.91
C ALA A 170 -10.67 3.22 -9.43
N TRP A 171 -11.07 4.06 -8.48
CA TRP A 171 -11.06 3.75 -7.06
C TRP A 171 -12.09 2.70 -6.65
N ASP A 172 -13.16 2.53 -7.43
CA ASP A 172 -14.08 1.40 -7.23
C ASP A 172 -13.43 0.10 -7.71
N LYS A 173 -13.25 -0.87 -6.81
CA LYS A 173 -12.64 -2.16 -7.14
C LYS A 173 -13.39 -2.96 -8.22
N ASN A 174 -14.67 -2.65 -8.44
CA ASN A 174 -15.48 -3.28 -9.48
C ASN A 174 -15.33 -2.59 -10.84
N ASN A 175 -14.63 -1.45 -10.89
CA ASN A 175 -14.32 -0.79 -12.16
C ASN A 175 -13.18 -1.53 -12.87
N ALA A 176 -13.35 -1.81 -14.16
CA ALA A 176 -12.37 -2.54 -14.95
C ALA A 176 -10.98 -1.85 -15.01
N ASN A 177 -10.91 -0.54 -14.77
CA ASN A 177 -9.65 0.21 -14.75
C ASN A 177 -8.94 0.18 -13.39
N HIS A 178 -9.60 -0.30 -12.32
CA HIS A 178 -9.02 -0.34 -10.97
C HIS A 178 -7.67 -1.06 -10.96
N ILE A 179 -7.59 -2.20 -11.60
CA ILE A 179 -6.42 -3.07 -11.61
C ILE A 179 -5.21 -2.48 -12.35
N ASN A 180 -5.42 -1.49 -13.22
CA ASN A 180 -4.34 -0.99 -14.08
C ASN A 180 -3.15 -0.44 -13.29
N GLU A 181 -3.41 0.21 -12.16
CA GLU A 181 -2.37 0.85 -11.33
C GLU A 181 -2.07 0.06 -10.05
N MET A 182 -2.93 -0.87 -9.65
CA MET A 182 -2.81 -1.60 -8.39
C MET A 182 -1.80 -2.73 -8.50
N ILE A 183 -0.66 -2.59 -7.82
CA ILE A 183 0.38 -3.63 -7.76
C ILE A 183 0.06 -4.66 -6.68
N PHE A 184 -0.33 -4.19 -5.48
CA PHE A 184 -0.73 -5.06 -4.39
C PHE A 184 -1.74 -4.37 -3.49
N GLU A 185 -2.78 -5.10 -3.13
CA GLU A 185 -3.79 -4.65 -2.18
C GLU A 185 -4.30 -5.80 -1.29
N LEU A 186 -4.80 -5.47 -0.13
CA LEU A 186 -5.54 -6.42 0.70
C LEU A 186 -6.94 -6.53 0.12
N VAL A 187 -7.22 -7.68 -0.47
CA VAL A 187 -8.50 -7.96 -1.11
C VAL A 187 -9.51 -8.34 -0.05
N ASN A 188 -10.63 -7.64 -0.05
CA ASN A 188 -11.76 -7.87 0.82
C ASN A 188 -12.91 -8.51 0.03
N SER A 189 -13.47 -9.59 0.54
CA SER A 189 -14.58 -10.31 -0.10
C SER A 189 -15.76 -10.50 0.85
N GLY A 190 -16.96 -10.67 0.31
CA GLY A 190 -18.16 -10.88 1.13
C GLY A 190 -18.19 -12.21 1.87
N SER A 191 -17.26 -13.13 1.57
CA SER A 191 -17.10 -14.41 2.27
C SER A 191 -16.17 -14.35 3.49
N ASP A 192 -15.49 -13.21 3.67
CA ASP A 192 -14.59 -13.04 4.79
C ASP A 192 -15.37 -12.87 6.10
N ASP A 193 -14.78 -13.34 7.20
CA ASP A 193 -15.35 -13.17 8.55
C ASP A 193 -15.01 -11.75 9.04
N TRP A 194 -15.93 -10.85 8.83
CA TRP A 194 -15.78 -9.44 9.16
C TRP A 194 -16.47 -9.11 10.49
N ALA A 195 -15.75 -8.38 11.32
CA ALA A 195 -16.45 -7.57 12.31
C ALA A 195 -17.21 -6.45 11.59
N ASP A 196 -18.45 -6.23 11.98
CA ASP A 196 -19.28 -5.16 11.43
C ASP A 196 -18.57 -3.81 11.62
N ARG A 197 -18.62 -2.97 10.58
CA ARG A 197 -18.07 -1.60 10.56
C ARG A 197 -16.55 -1.43 10.69
N GLU A 198 -15.74 -2.43 10.35
CA GLU A 198 -14.27 -2.35 10.40
C GLU A 198 -13.59 -2.00 9.04
N GLY A 199 -14.35 -1.84 7.98
CA GLY A 199 -13.81 -1.44 6.67
C GLY A 199 -13.28 0.01 6.67
N ILE A 200 -12.22 0.28 5.88
CA ILE A 200 -11.64 1.63 5.77
C ILE A 200 -12.64 2.69 5.30
N ALA A 201 -13.60 2.31 4.47
CA ALA A 201 -14.65 3.19 4.00
C ALA A 201 -15.50 3.75 5.15
N TYR A 202 -15.69 3.01 6.25
CA TYR A 202 -16.43 3.51 7.41
C TYR A 202 -15.81 4.78 8.03
N LEU A 203 -14.50 4.96 7.94
CA LEU A 203 -13.82 6.17 8.46
C LEU A 203 -14.10 7.39 7.60
N TYR A 204 -14.24 7.19 6.29
CA TYR A 204 -14.26 8.27 5.29
C TYR A 204 -15.62 8.52 4.68
N HIS A 205 -16.55 7.56 4.73
CA HIS A 205 -17.87 7.69 4.09
C HIS A 205 -18.89 8.38 5.01
N GLU A 206 -19.77 9.20 4.41
CA GLU A 206 -20.81 9.92 5.16
C GLU A 206 -21.81 9.00 5.89
N ASP A 207 -22.10 7.83 5.32
CA ASP A 207 -22.98 6.82 5.92
C ASP A 207 -22.24 5.90 6.91
N GLY A 208 -20.92 6.08 7.08
CA GLY A 208 -20.09 5.38 8.04
C GLY A 208 -19.95 6.14 9.36
N TYR A 209 -18.74 6.11 9.92
CA TYR A 209 -18.43 6.92 11.11
C TYR A 209 -18.25 8.41 10.78
N ALA A 210 -17.85 8.71 9.54
CA ALA A 210 -17.54 10.04 9.08
C ALA A 210 -16.51 10.79 9.97
N ASP A 211 -15.56 10.03 10.54
CA ASP A 211 -14.55 10.55 11.49
C ASP A 211 -13.44 11.34 10.80
N ALA A 212 -13.18 11.05 9.53
CA ALA A 212 -12.12 11.68 8.76
C ALA A 212 -12.70 12.43 7.55
N ILE A 213 -12.62 13.74 7.60
CA ILE A 213 -13.10 14.64 6.55
C ILE A 213 -11.96 15.53 6.03
N CYS A 214 -12.12 16.07 4.83
CA CYS A 214 -11.20 17.06 4.28
C CYS A 214 -11.34 18.39 5.03
N THR A 215 -10.21 19.03 5.31
CA THR A 215 -10.23 20.41 5.82
C THR A 215 -10.63 21.36 4.70
N LYS A 216 -11.29 22.47 5.05
CA LYS A 216 -11.64 23.50 4.07
C LYS A 216 -10.38 24.04 3.34
N SER A 217 -9.29 24.28 4.07
CA SER A 217 -8.04 24.76 3.47
C SER A 217 -7.46 23.81 2.43
N PHE A 218 -7.58 22.50 2.64
CA PHE A 218 -7.14 21.50 1.67
C PHE A 218 -8.00 21.54 0.40
N VAL A 219 -9.32 21.65 0.55
CA VAL A 219 -10.24 21.76 -0.59
C VAL A 219 -10.02 23.05 -1.36
N ASP A 220 -9.89 24.18 -0.65
CA ASP A 220 -9.61 25.48 -1.27
C ASP A 220 -8.27 25.46 -2.05
N MET A 221 -7.27 24.76 -1.53
CA MET A 221 -5.98 24.59 -2.22
C MET A 221 -6.13 23.78 -3.50
N LEU A 222 -6.91 22.70 -3.50
CA LEU A 222 -7.17 21.91 -4.71
C LEU A 222 -8.01 22.69 -5.71
N ALA A 223 -8.99 23.43 -5.25
CA ALA A 223 -9.90 24.23 -6.09
C ALA A 223 -9.20 25.40 -6.82
N GLN A 224 -7.93 25.71 -6.49
CA GLN A 224 -7.14 26.67 -7.27
C GLN A 224 -6.88 26.17 -8.70
N ASP A 225 -6.87 24.86 -8.91
CA ASP A 225 -6.89 24.26 -10.25
C ASP A 225 -8.18 23.44 -10.42
N PRO A 226 -9.21 24.00 -11.07
CA PRO A 226 -10.47 23.29 -11.31
C PRO A 226 -10.33 22.05 -12.18
N SER A 227 -9.18 21.88 -12.85
CA SER A 227 -8.87 20.70 -13.65
C SER A 227 -8.23 19.55 -12.86
N ASP A 228 -7.97 19.76 -11.57
CA ASP A 228 -7.38 18.72 -10.71
C ASP A 228 -8.40 17.62 -10.44
N VAL A 229 -8.15 16.44 -11.01
CA VAL A 229 -9.04 15.27 -10.88
C VAL A 229 -9.20 14.74 -9.46
N ARG A 230 -8.37 15.21 -8.52
CA ARG A 230 -8.55 14.85 -7.11
C ARG A 230 -9.84 15.48 -6.54
N LEU A 231 -10.34 16.55 -7.18
CA LEU A 231 -11.63 17.13 -6.85
C LEU A 231 -12.77 16.14 -7.11
N ASP A 232 -12.63 15.24 -8.08
CA ASP A 232 -13.66 14.27 -8.43
C ASP A 232 -13.80 13.14 -7.38
N VAL A 233 -12.77 12.93 -6.55
CA VAL A 233 -12.80 11.97 -5.43
C VAL A 233 -12.94 12.64 -4.06
N ILE A 234 -13.16 13.95 -4.05
CA ILE A 234 -13.51 14.72 -2.88
C ILE A 234 -14.95 15.16 -3.09
N LEU A 235 -15.88 14.40 -2.54
CA LEU A 235 -17.28 14.70 -2.72
C LEU A 235 -17.73 15.69 -1.65
N PRO A 236 -18.29 16.84 -2.08
CA PRO A 236 -19.25 17.49 -1.21
C PRO A 236 -20.35 16.46 -0.92
N VAL A 237 -20.87 16.44 0.30
CA VAL A 237 -22.06 15.66 0.63
C VAL A 237 -23.03 15.79 -0.53
N GLN A 238 -23.37 14.67 -1.17
CA GLN A 238 -24.37 14.73 -2.23
C GLN A 238 -25.61 15.35 -1.63
N LEU A 239 -26.01 16.48 -2.15
CA LEU A 239 -27.22 17.16 -1.75
C LEU A 239 -28.37 16.19 -2.02
N LYS A 240 -28.76 15.41 -0.99
CA LYS A 240 -29.98 14.62 -1.05
C LYS A 240 -31.09 15.62 -1.31
N THR A 241 -31.81 15.43 -2.36
CA THR A 241 -33.03 16.21 -2.62
C THR A 241 -34.16 15.60 -1.82
N ASP A 242 -35.00 16.45 -1.21
CA ASP A 242 -36.29 16.02 -0.66
C ASP A 242 -37.23 15.59 -1.80
N ASP A 243 -38.40 15.08 -1.42
CA ASP A 243 -39.41 14.62 -2.38
C ASP A 243 -39.89 15.72 -3.34
N SER A 244 -39.57 16.98 -3.07
CA SER A 244 -39.87 18.14 -3.95
C SER A 244 -38.73 18.49 -4.90
N GLY A 245 -37.60 17.71 -4.85
CA GLY A 245 -36.39 17.98 -5.63
C GLY A 245 -35.53 19.12 -5.06
N LYS A 246 -35.87 19.64 -3.87
CA LYS A 246 -35.09 20.67 -3.21
C LYS A 246 -33.92 20.03 -2.45
N PRO A 247 -32.69 20.55 -2.58
CA PRO A 247 -31.55 20.04 -1.82
C PRO A 247 -31.86 20.05 -0.32
N THR A 248 -31.88 18.89 0.31
CA THR A 248 -31.85 18.80 1.76
C THR A 248 -30.44 19.16 2.20
N ASP A 249 -30.36 20.33 2.81
CA ASP A 249 -29.08 20.86 3.28
C ASP A 249 -28.58 20.05 4.50
N MET A 250 -27.98 18.90 4.24
CA MET A 250 -27.34 18.11 5.29
C MET A 250 -26.20 18.88 5.96
N TYR A 251 -25.66 19.89 5.29
CA TYR A 251 -24.69 20.81 5.88
C TYR A 251 -25.27 21.58 7.08
N LYS A 252 -26.56 21.92 7.07
CA LYS A 252 -27.20 22.60 8.20
C LYS A 252 -27.35 21.71 9.44
N THR A 253 -27.45 20.40 9.26
CA THR A 253 -27.62 19.47 10.39
C THR A 253 -26.33 19.25 11.17
N TYR A 254 -25.17 19.39 10.52
CA TYR A 254 -23.86 19.11 11.11
C TYR A 254 -22.91 20.32 11.14
N GLY A 255 -23.39 21.52 10.81
CA GLY A 255 -22.58 22.76 10.75
C GLY A 255 -21.48 22.66 9.68
N ASP A 256 -21.54 23.55 8.75
CA ASP A 256 -20.53 23.92 7.75
C ASP A 256 -19.64 22.84 7.11
N ASN A 257 -19.93 22.51 5.84
CA ASN A 257 -18.95 22.07 4.85
C ASN A 257 -18.20 20.77 5.14
N ARG A 258 -18.86 19.68 5.49
CA ARG A 258 -18.25 18.36 5.49
C ARG A 258 -17.97 17.91 4.07
N ILE A 259 -16.70 17.65 3.76
CA ILE A 259 -16.25 17.14 2.47
C ILE A 259 -15.56 15.81 2.72
N PHE A 260 -16.09 14.77 2.10
CA PHE A 260 -15.64 13.41 2.29
C PHE A 260 -14.69 12.95 1.18
N ILE A 261 -13.82 12.01 1.51
CA ILE A 261 -12.93 11.34 0.54
C ILE A 261 -13.66 10.11 0.01
N ASN A 262 -13.85 10.04 -1.30
CA ASN A 262 -14.46 8.89 -1.97
C ASN A 262 -13.46 7.98 -2.68
N LYS A 263 -12.26 7.85 -2.13
CA LYS A 263 -11.28 6.84 -2.60
C LYS A 263 -11.62 5.42 -2.17
N PHE A 264 -12.56 5.29 -1.24
CA PHE A 264 -13.09 4.02 -0.77
C PHE A 264 -14.60 4.04 -0.93
N PRO A 265 -15.08 4.07 -2.19
CA PRO A 265 -16.52 4.20 -2.45
C PRO A 265 -17.25 2.94 -1.97
N MET A 266 -18.53 3.07 -1.60
CA MET A 266 -19.39 1.90 -1.35
C MET A 266 -19.43 0.97 -2.56
N GLY A 267 -19.12 1.51 -3.73
CA GLY A 267 -19.07 0.80 -4.99
C GLY A 267 -20.42 0.24 -5.42
N SER A 268 -20.42 -0.52 -6.50
CA SER A 268 -21.61 -1.16 -7.02
C SER A 268 -22.19 -2.24 -6.08
N LEU A 269 -21.45 -2.66 -5.06
CA LEU A 269 -21.89 -3.67 -4.09
C LEU A 269 -22.67 -3.08 -2.91
N GLY A 270 -22.67 -1.76 -2.72
CA GLY A 270 -23.38 -1.11 -1.65
C GLY A 270 -22.92 -1.46 -0.22
N ASP A 271 -21.71 -2.00 -0.07
CA ASP A 271 -21.18 -2.46 1.20
C ASP A 271 -19.78 -1.88 1.45
N MET A 272 -19.69 -1.01 2.45
CA MET A 272 -18.44 -0.33 2.84
C MET A 272 -17.33 -1.28 3.29
N ARG A 273 -17.66 -2.51 3.70
CA ARG A 273 -16.69 -3.53 4.11
C ARG A 273 -15.87 -4.07 2.96
N LEU A 274 -16.41 -4.01 1.74
CA LEU A 274 -15.88 -4.69 0.57
C LEU A 274 -14.80 -3.90 -0.19
N ASN A 275 -14.42 -2.73 0.29
CA ASN A 275 -13.30 -1.99 -0.31
C ASN A 275 -11.99 -2.72 -0.10
N ASN A 276 -11.23 -2.90 -1.15
CA ASN A 276 -9.85 -3.34 -1.02
C ASN A 276 -9.00 -2.22 -0.42
N LEU A 277 -7.94 -2.60 0.29
CA LEU A 277 -6.98 -1.65 0.83
C LEU A 277 -5.73 -1.62 -0.05
N PRO A 278 -5.52 -0.55 -0.86
CA PRO A 278 -4.31 -0.40 -1.66
C PRO A 278 -3.07 -0.30 -0.78
N ILE A 279 -2.09 -1.17 -1.01
CA ILE A 279 -0.80 -1.17 -0.30
C ILE A 279 0.31 -0.63 -1.19
N LEU A 280 0.34 -1.04 -2.45
CA LEU A 280 1.36 -0.64 -3.43
C LEU A 280 0.70 -0.30 -4.77
N ARG A 281 0.99 0.89 -5.27
CA ARG A 281 0.50 1.39 -6.57
C ARG A 281 1.64 1.89 -7.43
N LEU A 282 1.46 1.81 -8.75
CA LEU A 282 2.45 2.27 -9.72
C LEU A 282 2.76 3.77 -9.58
N SER A 283 1.78 4.60 -9.27
CA SER A 283 2.00 6.04 -9.02
C SER A 283 3.01 6.31 -7.91
N GLU A 284 3.03 5.50 -6.86
CA GLU A 284 4.05 5.60 -5.82
C GLU A 284 5.45 5.24 -6.37
N VAL A 285 5.54 4.23 -7.23
CA VAL A 285 6.82 3.85 -7.86
C VAL A 285 7.39 5.00 -8.68
N TYR A 286 6.53 5.70 -9.44
CA TYR A 286 6.93 6.93 -10.16
C TYR A 286 7.41 8.04 -9.23
N LEU A 287 6.70 8.27 -8.12
CA LEU A 287 7.09 9.29 -7.14
C LEU A 287 8.40 8.92 -6.44
N ASN A 288 8.60 7.66 -6.09
CA ASN A 288 9.84 7.17 -5.51
C ASN A 288 11.01 7.35 -6.49
N ALA A 289 10.79 7.04 -7.77
CA ALA A 289 11.80 7.25 -8.82
C ALA A 289 12.15 8.75 -8.99
N ALA A 290 11.13 9.61 -8.99
CA ALA A 290 11.34 11.06 -9.11
C ALA A 290 12.11 11.62 -7.90
N GLU A 291 11.74 11.20 -6.68
CA GLU A 291 12.44 11.59 -5.44
C GLU A 291 13.90 11.13 -5.45
N ALA A 292 14.14 9.87 -5.83
CA ALA A 292 15.48 9.30 -5.93
C ALA A 292 16.34 10.07 -6.96
N ALA A 293 15.79 10.31 -8.15
CA ALA A 293 16.47 11.07 -9.21
C ALA A 293 16.80 12.51 -8.78
N ALA A 294 15.87 13.18 -8.08
CA ALA A 294 16.09 14.51 -7.54
C ALA A 294 17.24 14.53 -6.52
N LYS A 295 17.29 13.56 -5.61
CA LYS A 295 18.35 13.43 -4.61
C LYS A 295 19.71 13.08 -5.24
N LEU A 296 19.71 12.44 -6.40
CA LEU A 296 20.92 12.17 -7.21
C LEU A 296 21.31 13.35 -8.13
N ASN A 297 20.57 14.45 -8.10
CA ASN A 297 20.72 15.61 -8.99
C ASN A 297 20.51 15.29 -10.49
N ASP A 298 19.82 14.21 -10.81
CA ASP A 298 19.39 13.86 -12.17
C ASP A 298 18.09 14.62 -12.51
N LYS A 299 18.26 15.87 -12.93
CA LYS A 299 17.15 16.77 -13.26
C LYS A 299 16.30 16.25 -14.43
N ALA A 300 16.93 15.61 -15.42
CA ALA A 300 16.22 15.11 -16.60
C ALA A 300 15.25 13.97 -16.22
N SER A 301 15.74 12.96 -15.49
CA SER A 301 14.87 11.89 -14.97
C SER A 301 13.83 12.41 -13.98
N THR A 302 14.19 13.35 -13.11
CA THR A 302 13.25 13.95 -12.16
C THR A 302 12.07 14.60 -12.87
N CYS A 303 12.33 15.46 -13.85
CA CYS A 303 11.28 16.13 -14.61
C CYS A 303 10.41 15.10 -15.38
N LEU A 304 11.05 14.17 -16.09
CA LEU A 304 10.33 13.15 -16.87
C LEU A 304 9.41 12.28 -15.99
N LEU A 305 9.90 11.83 -14.84
CA LEU A 305 9.13 10.97 -13.93
C LEU A 305 8.03 11.74 -13.19
N TYR A 306 8.27 12.99 -12.84
CA TYR A 306 7.29 13.82 -12.16
C TYR A 306 6.18 14.32 -13.11
N THR A 307 6.53 14.61 -14.37
CA THR A 307 5.57 15.00 -15.42
C THR A 307 5.00 13.82 -16.21
N SER A 308 5.48 12.60 -15.96
CA SER A 308 4.82 11.40 -16.46
C SER A 308 3.35 11.42 -16.03
N PRO A 309 2.39 10.92 -16.84
CA PRO A 309 0.97 11.27 -16.73
C PRO A 309 0.38 11.00 -15.36
N SER A 310 0.80 11.81 -14.40
CA SER A 310 0.06 11.98 -13.16
C SER A 310 -1.28 12.61 -13.53
N PRO A 311 -2.38 12.20 -12.90
CA PRO A 311 -3.66 12.88 -13.09
C PRO A 311 -3.60 14.40 -12.86
N ARG A 312 -2.50 14.92 -12.29
CA ARG A 312 -2.27 16.34 -12.04
C ARG A 312 -1.87 17.14 -13.26
N ASP A 313 -1.15 16.54 -14.23
CA ASP A 313 -0.27 17.35 -15.11
C ASP A 313 -0.61 17.34 -16.60
N LEU A 314 -1.82 16.91 -16.99
CA LEU A 314 -2.24 16.94 -18.39
C LEU A 314 -2.96 18.24 -18.81
N SER A 315 -2.65 19.36 -18.14
CA SER A 315 -3.19 20.67 -18.54
C SER A 315 -2.28 21.44 -19.52
N THR A 316 -1.17 20.85 -20.00
CA THR A 316 -0.28 21.47 -20.98
C THR A 316 -0.16 20.59 -22.21
N SER A 317 -1.15 20.65 -23.08
CA SER A 317 -1.04 20.41 -24.52
C SER A 317 -2.00 21.30 -25.26
#